data_cff1f2e958462e93194d3f9b8519bd31
#
_entry.id   cff1f2e958462e93194d3f9b8519bd31
#
_cell.length_a   1.000
_cell.length_b   1.000
_cell.length_c   1.000
_cell.angle_alpha   90.00
_cell.angle_beta   90.00
_cell.angle_gamma   90.00
#
_symmetry.space_group_name_H-M   'P 1'
#
loop_
_entity.id
_entity.type
_entity.pdbx_description
1 polymer ?
#
loop_
_entity_poly.entity_id
_entity_poly.type
_entity_poly.pdbx_seq_one_letter_code
_entity_poly.pdbx_strand_id
1 'polypeptide(L)'
;MNKNEKKQKELSYYHLYLQKHLQENRFEQAGDASFIETRADLAATAYEQARREGYPIEGAQELAMQALLKGLHNSKYAILHEVITNEFAYEIPETQQEAFTAKLLPLVDNVYTIYDLSDDHFAQSLDYDLLYSELTGAVVLYLAEYGV
;
A
#
# COMPACT_ATOMS: atom_id res chain seq x y z
N MET A 1 7.33 24.26 -23.39
CA MET A 1 7.83 22.95 -22.97
C MET A 1 7.57 21.92 -24.05
N ASN A 2 8.59 21.19 -24.47
CA ASN A 2 8.41 20.16 -25.50
C ASN A 2 7.85 18.86 -24.90
N LYS A 3 7.47 17.91 -25.77
CA LYS A 3 6.89 16.63 -25.34
C LYS A 3 7.80 15.82 -24.41
N ASN A 4 9.13 15.86 -24.64
CA ASN A 4 10.08 15.07 -23.85
C ASN A 4 10.21 15.63 -22.43
N GLU A 5 10.24 16.94 -22.27
CA GLU A 5 10.32 17.57 -20.95
C GLU A 5 9.07 17.31 -20.14
N LYS A 6 7.89 17.38 -20.78
CA LYS A 6 6.62 17.11 -20.13
C LYS A 6 6.54 15.65 -19.67
N LYS A 7 6.95 14.72 -20.52
CA LYS A 7 6.96 13.29 -20.18
C LYS A 7 7.92 13.00 -19.02
N GLN A 8 9.10 13.62 -18.99
CA GLN A 8 10.06 13.46 -17.89
C GLN A 8 9.49 13.98 -16.58
N LYS A 9 8.77 15.08 -16.57
CA LYS A 9 8.12 15.59 -15.35
C LYS A 9 7.05 14.64 -14.86
N GLU A 10 6.25 14.07 -15.75
CA GLU A 10 5.23 13.10 -15.40
C GLU A 10 5.86 11.85 -14.81
N LEU A 11 6.91 11.32 -15.45
CA LEU A 11 7.64 10.15 -14.96
C LEU A 11 8.23 10.40 -13.58
N SER A 12 8.83 11.58 -13.36
CA SER A 12 9.40 11.95 -12.04
C SER A 12 8.32 12.01 -10.97
N TYR A 13 7.16 12.58 -11.29
CA TYR A 13 6.04 12.66 -10.36
C TYR A 13 5.56 11.27 -9.96
N TYR A 14 5.32 10.38 -10.93
CA TYR A 14 4.83 9.03 -10.64
C TYR A 14 5.89 8.20 -9.92
N HIS A 15 7.16 8.36 -10.27
CA HIS A 15 8.25 7.68 -9.60
C HIS A 15 8.30 8.06 -8.11
N LEU A 16 8.30 9.35 -7.82
CA LEU A 16 8.36 9.85 -6.44
C LEU A 16 7.12 9.46 -5.63
N TYR A 17 5.96 9.56 -6.25
CA TYR A 17 4.71 9.18 -5.60
C TYR A 17 4.72 7.71 -5.20
N LEU A 18 5.08 6.84 -6.15
CA LEU A 18 5.10 5.41 -5.89
C LEU A 18 6.16 5.04 -4.85
N GLN A 19 7.35 5.61 -4.96
CA GLN A 19 8.42 5.37 -4.00
C GLN A 19 7.97 5.70 -2.58
N LYS A 20 7.36 6.86 -2.39
CA LYS A 20 6.84 7.28 -1.10
C LYS A 20 5.74 6.34 -0.60
N HIS A 21 4.80 5.99 -1.47
CA HIS A 21 3.71 5.07 -1.13
C HIS A 21 4.24 3.72 -0.66
N LEU A 22 5.21 3.16 -1.38
CA LEU A 22 5.79 1.87 -1.04
C LEU A 22 6.57 1.93 0.29
N GLN A 23 7.31 3.02 0.52
CA GLN A 23 8.07 3.22 1.75
C GLN A 23 7.16 3.41 2.96
N GLU A 24 6.17 4.27 2.85
CA GLU A 24 5.24 4.56 3.95
C GLU A 24 4.44 3.34 4.37
N ASN A 25 4.06 2.49 3.42
CA ASN A 25 3.27 1.30 3.66
C ASN A 25 4.12 0.04 3.80
N ARG A 26 5.44 0.19 3.75
CA ARG A 26 6.44 -0.88 3.94
C ARG A 26 6.21 -2.08 3.03
N PHE A 27 5.94 -1.82 1.76
CA PHE A 27 5.89 -2.85 0.74
C PHE A 27 7.30 -3.37 0.45
N GLU A 28 7.40 -4.65 0.09
CA GLU A 28 8.67 -5.27 -0.29
C GLU A 28 9.30 -4.59 -1.49
N GLN A 29 8.49 -4.05 -2.40
CA GLN A 29 8.95 -3.39 -3.62
C GLN A 29 9.58 -2.01 -3.38
N ALA A 30 9.58 -1.50 -2.15
CA ALA A 30 10.08 -0.15 -1.84
C ALA A 30 11.54 0.06 -2.28
N GLY A 31 12.36 -0.99 -2.25
CA GLY A 31 13.75 -0.94 -2.69
C GLY A 31 13.98 -1.40 -4.13
N ASP A 32 12.93 -1.70 -4.88
CA ASP A 32 13.04 -2.24 -6.24
C ASP A 32 12.91 -1.12 -7.27
N ALA A 33 14.04 -0.55 -7.66
CA ALA A 33 14.09 0.56 -8.62
C ALA A 33 13.47 0.18 -9.98
N SER A 34 13.70 -1.04 -10.45
CA SER A 34 13.17 -1.52 -11.72
C SER A 34 11.64 -1.59 -11.69
N PHE A 35 11.08 -2.10 -10.60
CA PHE A 35 9.64 -2.13 -10.41
C PHE A 35 9.04 -0.74 -10.44
N ILE A 36 9.64 0.19 -9.71
CA ILE A 36 9.16 1.57 -9.62
C ILE A 36 9.19 2.27 -10.99
N GLU A 37 10.29 2.12 -11.72
CA GLU A 37 10.43 2.71 -13.06
C GLU A 37 9.41 2.16 -14.04
N THR A 38 9.23 0.84 -14.07
CA THR A 38 8.27 0.18 -14.95
C THR A 38 6.86 0.65 -14.65
N ARG A 39 6.51 0.73 -13.38
CA ARG A 39 5.16 1.13 -12.97
C ARG A 39 4.91 2.61 -13.25
N ALA A 40 5.90 3.48 -13.05
CA ALA A 40 5.82 4.90 -13.39
C ALA A 40 5.62 5.10 -14.90
N ASP A 41 6.30 4.29 -15.70
CA ASP A 41 6.16 4.31 -17.17
C ASP A 41 4.74 3.92 -17.58
N LEU A 42 4.18 2.88 -16.99
CA LEU A 42 2.80 2.46 -17.24
C LEU A 42 1.81 3.55 -16.89
N ALA A 43 2.02 4.25 -15.78
CA ALA A 43 1.15 5.36 -15.37
C ALA A 43 1.21 6.52 -16.37
N ALA A 44 2.40 6.90 -16.79
CA ALA A 44 2.59 7.97 -17.78
C ALA A 44 1.93 7.61 -19.10
N THR A 45 2.08 6.36 -19.54
CA THR A 45 1.45 5.85 -20.76
C THR A 45 -0.08 5.87 -20.65
N ALA A 46 -0.62 5.46 -19.51
CA ALA A 46 -2.07 5.49 -19.27
C ALA A 46 -2.60 6.92 -19.32
N TYR A 47 -1.89 7.88 -18.76
CA TYR A 47 -2.26 9.28 -18.83
C TYR A 47 -2.31 9.79 -20.27
N GLU A 48 -1.24 9.56 -21.03
CA GLU A 48 -1.16 10.00 -22.43
C GLU A 48 -2.27 9.39 -23.27
N GLN A 49 -2.50 8.09 -23.12
CA GLN A 49 -3.54 7.38 -23.87
C GLN A 49 -4.93 7.92 -23.54
N ALA A 50 -5.22 8.16 -22.26
CA ALA A 50 -6.50 8.72 -21.85
C ALA A 50 -6.73 10.11 -22.45
N ARG A 51 -5.69 10.96 -22.46
CA ARG A 51 -5.80 12.29 -23.07
C ARG A 51 -6.06 12.21 -24.57
N ARG A 52 -5.45 11.27 -25.26
CA ARG A 52 -5.69 11.04 -26.69
C ARG A 52 -7.13 10.59 -26.95
N GLU A 53 -7.69 9.82 -26.04
CA GLU A 53 -9.08 9.32 -26.14
C GLU A 53 -10.11 10.37 -25.74
N GLY A 54 -9.67 11.57 -25.34
CA GLY A 54 -10.57 12.67 -25.02
C GLY A 54 -10.92 12.83 -23.54
N TYR A 55 -10.29 12.05 -22.65
CA TYR A 55 -10.52 12.24 -21.22
C TYR A 55 -10.04 13.61 -20.75
N PRO A 56 -10.76 14.28 -19.86
CA PRO A 56 -10.24 15.50 -19.23
C PRO A 56 -9.02 15.17 -18.35
N ILE A 57 -8.29 16.21 -17.95
CA ILE A 57 -7.07 16.08 -17.16
C ILE A 57 -7.32 15.22 -15.90
N GLU A 58 -8.38 15.52 -15.15
CA GLU A 58 -8.72 14.82 -13.93
C GLU A 58 -8.99 13.33 -14.16
N GLY A 59 -9.72 13.01 -15.22
CA GLY A 59 -10.01 11.62 -15.59
C GLY A 59 -8.76 10.87 -16.03
N ALA A 60 -7.89 11.52 -16.79
CA ALA A 60 -6.63 10.94 -17.22
C ALA A 60 -5.69 10.69 -16.03
N GLN A 61 -5.63 11.63 -15.07
CA GLN A 61 -4.85 11.48 -13.85
C GLN A 61 -5.35 10.30 -13.00
N GLU A 62 -6.66 10.15 -12.89
CA GLU A 62 -7.26 9.03 -12.15
C GLU A 62 -6.88 7.69 -12.76
N LEU A 63 -6.94 7.57 -14.09
CA LEU A 63 -6.53 6.34 -14.78
C LEU A 63 -5.03 6.06 -14.61
N ALA A 64 -4.21 7.11 -14.65
CA ALA A 64 -2.78 6.97 -14.41
C ALA A 64 -2.50 6.47 -12.99
N MET A 65 -3.18 7.01 -11.98
CA MET A 65 -3.01 6.58 -10.59
C MET A 65 -3.50 5.15 -10.36
N GLN A 66 -4.56 4.74 -11.04
CA GLN A 66 -5.01 3.34 -10.99
C GLN A 66 -3.94 2.40 -11.53
N ALA A 67 -3.30 2.77 -12.65
CA ALA A 67 -2.21 1.98 -13.22
C ALA A 67 -0.98 1.96 -12.29
N LEU A 68 -0.66 3.09 -11.68
CA LEU A 68 0.49 3.22 -10.77
C LEU A 68 0.35 2.32 -9.55
N LEU A 69 -0.83 2.31 -8.95
CA LEU A 69 -1.07 1.68 -7.65
C LEU A 69 -1.75 0.32 -7.73
N LYS A 70 -1.93 -0.23 -8.93
CA LYS A 70 -2.59 -1.51 -9.11
C LYS A 70 -1.92 -2.61 -8.27
N GLY A 71 -2.72 -3.29 -7.44
CA GLY A 71 -2.23 -4.34 -6.56
C GLY A 71 -1.50 -3.84 -5.32
N LEU A 72 -1.41 -2.52 -5.10
CA LEU A 72 -0.62 -1.90 -4.04
C LEU A 72 -1.46 -1.09 -3.05
N HIS A 73 -2.75 -1.37 -2.95
CA HIS A 73 -3.63 -0.67 -2.01
C HIS A 73 -3.61 -1.26 -0.60
N ASN A 74 -3.18 -2.51 -0.47
CA ASN A 74 -3.33 -3.26 0.77
C ASN A 74 -1.98 -3.84 1.21
N SER A 75 -1.23 -3.12 2.06
CA SER A 75 0.02 -3.66 2.59
C SER A 75 -0.24 -4.43 3.88
N LYS A 76 0.56 -5.47 4.10
CA LYS A 76 0.52 -6.25 5.35
C LYS A 76 0.73 -5.34 6.56
N TYR A 77 1.74 -4.47 6.46
CA TYR A 77 2.08 -3.56 7.55
C TYR A 77 0.91 -2.61 7.86
N ALA A 78 0.32 -2.00 6.84
CA ALA A 78 -0.76 -1.03 7.04
C ALA A 78 -1.99 -1.67 7.69
N ILE A 79 -2.34 -2.89 7.29
CA ILE A 79 -3.49 -3.61 7.87
C ILE A 79 -3.22 -3.94 9.34
N LEU A 80 -2.04 -4.46 9.65
CA LEU A 80 -1.68 -4.77 11.04
C LEU A 80 -1.63 -3.49 11.88
N HIS A 81 -1.07 -2.41 11.34
CA HIS A 81 -1.01 -1.13 12.05
C HIS A 81 -2.42 -0.61 12.35
N GLU A 82 -3.34 -0.77 11.40
CA GLU A 82 -4.75 -0.38 11.61
C GLU A 82 -5.39 -1.17 12.75
N VAL A 83 -5.14 -2.49 12.79
CA VAL A 83 -5.62 -3.34 13.89
C VAL A 83 -5.09 -2.84 15.23
N ILE A 84 -3.80 -2.56 15.31
CA ILE A 84 -3.16 -2.10 16.54
C ILE A 84 -3.71 -0.74 16.96
N THR A 85 -3.84 0.18 16.04
CA THR A 85 -4.35 1.52 16.31
C THR A 85 -5.80 1.49 16.79
N ASN A 86 -6.64 0.67 16.16
CA ASN A 86 -8.08 0.63 16.47
C ASN A 86 -8.41 -0.21 17.70
N GLU A 87 -7.72 -1.34 17.87
CA GLU A 87 -8.11 -2.34 18.89
C GLU A 87 -7.23 -2.32 20.14
N PHE A 88 -6.02 -1.77 20.06
CA PHE A 88 -5.03 -1.86 21.13
C PHE A 88 -4.45 -0.51 21.56
N ALA A 89 -5.22 0.57 21.34
CA ALA A 89 -4.77 1.92 21.67
C ALA A 89 -4.44 2.12 23.15
N TYR A 90 -5.11 1.38 24.03
CA TYR A 90 -4.85 1.48 25.46
C TYR A 90 -3.64 0.64 25.90
N GLU A 91 -3.44 -0.52 25.26
CA GLU A 91 -2.36 -1.43 25.63
C GLU A 91 -1.02 -0.99 25.02
N ILE A 92 -1.08 -0.37 23.83
CA ILE A 92 0.12 0.04 23.08
C ILE A 92 0.06 1.55 22.85
N PRO A 93 0.88 2.34 23.57
CA PRO A 93 0.90 3.80 23.38
C PRO A 93 1.17 4.19 21.92
N GLU A 94 0.55 5.27 21.47
CA GLU A 94 0.68 5.75 20.09
C GLU A 94 2.13 5.87 19.64
N THR A 95 3.02 6.35 20.51
CA THR A 95 4.44 6.51 20.22
C THR A 95 5.16 5.18 19.97
N GLN A 96 4.59 4.06 20.38
CA GLN A 96 5.17 2.72 20.25
C GLN A 96 4.49 1.87 19.19
N GLN A 97 3.34 2.31 18.66
CA GLN A 97 2.54 1.49 17.75
C GLN A 97 3.27 1.12 16.47
N GLU A 98 3.99 2.07 15.88
CA GLU A 98 4.73 1.84 14.64
C GLU A 98 5.83 0.79 14.81
N ALA A 99 6.64 0.95 15.85
CA ALA A 99 7.72 0.01 16.16
C ALA A 99 7.17 -1.36 16.54
N PHE A 100 6.07 -1.39 17.31
CA PHE A 100 5.43 -2.65 17.69
C PHE A 100 4.89 -3.39 16.47
N THR A 101 4.25 -2.68 15.55
CA THR A 101 3.74 -3.25 14.30
C THR A 101 4.87 -3.88 13.49
N ALA A 102 5.97 -3.16 13.33
CA ALA A 102 7.13 -3.66 12.58
C ALA A 102 7.73 -4.91 13.22
N LYS A 103 7.81 -4.94 14.55
CA LYS A 103 8.32 -6.08 15.30
C LYS A 103 7.41 -7.31 15.18
N LEU A 104 6.10 -7.09 15.23
CA LEU A 104 5.12 -8.18 15.21
C LEU A 104 4.90 -8.76 13.81
N LEU A 105 5.03 -7.94 12.77
CA LEU A 105 4.69 -8.33 11.40
C LEU A 105 5.31 -9.66 10.96
N PRO A 106 6.63 -9.89 11.11
CA PRO A 106 7.20 -11.19 10.70
C PRO A 106 6.65 -12.37 11.49
N LEU A 107 6.20 -12.15 12.72
CA LEU A 107 5.68 -13.22 13.57
C LEU A 107 4.26 -13.65 13.18
N VAL A 108 3.50 -12.76 12.53
CA VAL A 108 2.13 -13.05 12.07
C VAL A 108 2.03 -13.18 10.56
N ASP A 109 3.14 -13.22 9.85
CA ASP A 109 3.17 -13.24 8.39
C ASP A 109 2.33 -14.39 7.80
N ASN A 110 2.31 -15.54 8.47
CA ASN A 110 1.54 -16.69 8.02
C ASN A 110 0.02 -16.46 7.98
N VAL A 111 -0.47 -15.50 8.74
CA VAL A 111 -1.92 -15.19 8.76
C VAL A 111 -2.38 -14.66 7.40
N TYR A 112 -1.50 -13.96 6.69
CA TYR A 112 -1.83 -13.34 5.41
C TYR A 112 -1.88 -14.31 4.22
N THR A 113 -1.32 -15.50 4.36
CA THR A 113 -1.02 -16.38 3.21
C THR A 113 -2.24 -16.86 2.43
N ILE A 114 -3.41 -16.91 3.06
CA ILE A 114 -4.64 -17.36 2.40
C ILE A 114 -5.44 -16.22 1.78
N TYR A 115 -4.96 -14.99 1.89
CA TYR A 115 -5.66 -13.80 1.41
C TYR A 115 -4.92 -13.16 0.23
N ASP A 116 -5.68 -12.67 -0.75
CA ASP A 116 -5.12 -11.96 -1.90
C ASP A 116 -5.14 -10.45 -1.67
N LEU A 117 -4.05 -9.93 -1.10
CA LEU A 117 -3.91 -8.49 -0.83
C LEU A 117 -3.69 -7.68 -2.10
N SER A 118 -3.36 -8.31 -3.22
CA SER A 118 -3.19 -7.64 -4.51
C SER A 118 -4.52 -7.30 -5.18
N ASP A 119 -5.63 -7.82 -4.67
CA ASP A 119 -6.97 -7.45 -5.14
C ASP A 119 -7.25 -6.01 -4.68
N ASP A 120 -7.45 -5.10 -5.63
CA ASP A 120 -7.67 -3.68 -5.34
C ASP A 120 -8.98 -3.42 -4.57
N HIS A 121 -9.88 -4.38 -4.54
CA HIS A 121 -11.14 -4.32 -3.78
C HIS A 121 -11.09 -5.10 -2.48
N PHE A 122 -9.92 -5.59 -2.08
CA PHE A 122 -9.77 -6.42 -0.89
C PHE A 122 -10.32 -5.75 0.38
N ALA A 123 -10.04 -4.46 0.55
CA ALA A 123 -10.47 -3.72 1.75
C ALA A 123 -11.99 -3.63 1.91
N GLN A 124 -12.75 -3.82 0.84
CA GLN A 124 -14.22 -3.81 0.85
C GLN A 124 -14.83 -5.22 0.90
N SER A 125 -14.00 -6.25 0.99
CA SER A 125 -14.45 -7.64 0.96
C SER A 125 -14.66 -8.22 2.35
N LEU A 126 -15.39 -9.32 2.41
CA LEU A 126 -15.54 -10.12 3.63
C LEU A 126 -14.20 -10.67 4.11
N ASP A 127 -13.29 -10.97 3.16
CA ASP A 127 -11.96 -11.47 3.48
C ASP A 127 -11.16 -10.46 4.30
N TYR A 128 -11.34 -9.16 4.06
CA TYR A 128 -10.70 -8.13 4.90
C TYR A 128 -11.15 -8.25 6.35
N ASP A 129 -12.46 -8.41 6.57
CA ASP A 129 -13.01 -8.55 7.93
C ASP A 129 -12.48 -9.80 8.62
N LEU A 130 -12.35 -10.91 7.88
CA LEU A 130 -11.81 -12.15 8.41
C LEU A 130 -10.33 -11.99 8.77
N LEU A 131 -9.54 -11.40 7.89
CA LEU A 131 -8.12 -11.13 8.16
C LEU A 131 -7.96 -10.21 9.36
N TYR A 132 -8.74 -9.15 9.43
CA TYR A 132 -8.72 -8.21 10.55
C TYR A 132 -8.97 -8.92 11.88
N SER A 133 -9.97 -9.79 11.91
CA SER A 133 -10.31 -10.57 13.11
C SER A 133 -9.20 -11.54 13.50
N GLU A 134 -8.61 -12.22 12.52
CA GLU A 134 -7.50 -13.15 12.78
C GLU A 134 -6.27 -12.42 13.31
N LEU A 135 -5.95 -11.25 12.75
CA LEU A 135 -4.84 -10.43 13.24
C LEU A 135 -5.10 -9.93 14.65
N THR A 136 -6.33 -9.51 14.94
CA THR A 136 -6.71 -9.08 16.29
C THR A 136 -6.47 -10.21 17.29
N GLY A 137 -6.89 -11.43 16.96
CA GLY A 137 -6.65 -12.60 17.79
C GLY A 137 -5.16 -12.89 18.00
N ALA A 138 -4.37 -12.78 16.95
CA ALA A 138 -2.93 -13.00 17.03
C ALA A 138 -2.24 -11.97 17.94
N VAL A 139 -2.67 -10.69 17.88
CA VAL A 139 -2.14 -9.64 18.76
C VAL A 139 -2.51 -9.92 20.21
N VAL A 140 -3.75 -10.31 20.47
CA VAL A 140 -4.20 -10.68 21.84
C VAL A 140 -3.31 -11.76 22.41
N LEU A 141 -3.05 -12.83 21.65
CA LEU A 141 -2.22 -13.94 22.11
C LEU A 141 -0.78 -13.50 22.35
N TYR A 142 -0.23 -12.69 21.48
CA TYR A 142 1.12 -12.16 21.64
C TYR A 142 1.26 -11.33 22.92
N LEU A 143 0.31 -10.40 23.14
CA LEU A 143 0.34 -9.53 24.32
C LEU A 143 0.16 -10.32 25.61
N ALA A 144 -0.66 -11.36 25.60
CA ALA A 144 -0.87 -12.22 26.77
C ALA A 144 0.40 -12.96 27.17
N GLU A 145 1.23 -13.33 26.19
CA GLU A 145 2.47 -14.09 26.45
C GLU A 145 3.67 -13.20 26.69
N TYR A 146 3.82 -12.13 25.94
CA TYR A 146 5.07 -11.33 25.93
C TYR A 146 4.90 -9.89 26.42
N GLY A 147 3.66 -9.38 26.47
CA GLY A 147 3.43 -7.96 26.73
C GLY A 147 3.87 -7.09 25.56
N VAL A 148 4.00 -5.80 25.83
CA VAL A 148 4.37 -4.82 24.79
C VAL A 148 5.85 -4.85 24.46
#